data_be7e0cb459817988009305716fa6fb9a
#
_entry.id   be7e0cb459817988009305716fa6fb9a
#
_cell.length_a   1.000
_cell.length_b   1.000
_cell.length_c   1.000
_cell.angle_alpha   90.00
_cell.angle_beta   90.00
_cell.angle_gamma   90.00
#
_symmetry.space_group_name_H-M   'P 1'
#
loop_
_entity.id
_entity.type
_entity.pdbx_description
1 polymer ?
#
loop_
_entity_poly.entity_id
_entity_poly.type
_entity_poly.pdbx_seq_one_letter_code
_entity_poly.pdbx_strand_id
1 'polypeptide(L)'
;MITLCSKLSYILRKELDCNTIMLSGGLDSSILSIIGKGMLKNAITIAYKDAPDLEYAKFIAKECNMKHIISNIDDNKVLTYAREIIRIMHTFSPIEIRNSIVIYASLLEAKKNSIDCIITGDGADELFAGYNYLLHFDYEQLSKELERLLKIMSFSSIPISNDLHVRISQPYLSNEIIELAKSIPIELKVREYNGVRFGKWILRECFKEFREIAFRKKMAMEEGSGLSNISYLFDAIIDDLTYNMESKSIYENERVKIRSKEHLYYYKIFRELFGAPKYNNKGFLCPDCLSSIERDFRFCKVCGAFPIKPIYIC
;
A
#
# COMPACT_ATOMS: atom_id res chain seq x y z
N MET A 1 24.95 -8.33 13.94
CA MET A 1 23.52 -8.21 14.17
C MET A 1 23.20 -7.03 15.09
N ILE A 2 23.63 -6.99 16.34
CA ILE A 2 23.33 -5.90 17.31
C ILE A 2 23.69 -4.52 16.74
N THR A 3 24.92 -4.35 16.22
CA THR A 3 25.36 -3.09 15.59
C THR A 3 24.48 -2.65 14.42
N LEU A 4 23.99 -3.60 13.61
CA LEU A 4 23.10 -3.29 12.48
C LEU A 4 21.71 -2.85 12.96
N CYS A 5 21.15 -3.51 13.96
CA CYS A 5 19.87 -3.12 14.56
C CYS A 5 19.94 -1.74 15.20
N SER A 6 21.04 -1.46 15.95
CA SER A 6 21.25 -0.14 16.56
C SER A 6 21.38 0.96 15.51
N LYS A 7 22.12 0.68 14.41
CA LYS A 7 22.27 1.63 13.30
C LYS A 7 20.94 1.90 12.60
N LEU A 8 20.19 0.85 12.30
CA LEU A 8 18.86 0.96 11.67
C LEU A 8 17.89 1.79 12.55
N SER A 9 17.80 1.45 13.84
CA SER A 9 16.93 2.16 14.79
C SER A 9 17.35 3.62 14.94
N TYR A 10 18.66 3.90 15.00
CA TYR A 10 19.19 5.27 15.10
C TYR A 10 18.80 6.12 13.88
N ILE A 11 19.02 5.59 12.66
CA ILE A 11 18.70 6.33 11.44
C ILE A 11 17.18 6.54 11.34
N LEU A 12 16.37 5.49 11.50
CA LEU A 12 14.91 5.63 11.46
C LEU A 12 14.39 6.65 12.48
N ARG A 13 14.96 6.66 13.71
CA ARG A 13 14.56 7.62 14.74
C ARG A 13 14.89 9.06 14.35
N LYS A 14 16.04 9.30 13.72
CA LYS A 14 16.47 10.61 13.22
C LYS A 14 15.54 11.15 12.13
N GLU A 15 14.96 10.24 11.33
CA GLU A 15 14.07 10.58 10.22
C GLU A 15 12.59 10.80 10.65
N LEU A 16 12.27 10.63 11.95
CA LEU A 16 10.93 10.92 12.47
C LEU A 16 10.76 12.43 12.68
N ASP A 17 10.20 13.10 11.70
CA ASP A 17 10.06 14.56 11.67
C ASP A 17 8.60 15.06 11.86
N CYS A 18 7.69 14.14 12.21
CA CYS A 18 6.30 14.40 12.60
C CYS A 18 6.01 13.73 13.95
N ASN A 19 4.93 14.16 14.60
CA ASN A 19 4.50 13.58 15.88
C ASN A 19 3.28 12.63 15.77
N THR A 20 2.83 12.35 14.56
CA THR A 20 1.67 11.50 14.28
C THR A 20 2.04 10.43 13.27
N ILE A 21 1.57 9.22 13.49
CA ILE A 21 1.81 8.07 12.62
C ILE A 21 0.51 7.45 12.11
N MET A 22 0.49 7.05 10.83
CA MET A 22 -0.51 6.14 10.30
C MET A 22 -0.18 4.72 10.80
N LEU A 23 -0.90 4.27 11.81
CA LEU A 23 -0.64 3.01 12.50
C LEU A 23 -1.58 1.91 11.99
N SER A 24 -1.09 1.05 11.12
CA SER A 24 -1.87 -0.07 10.58
C SER A 24 -1.92 -1.29 11.50
N GLY A 25 -1.04 -1.39 12.51
CA GLY A 25 -0.82 -2.63 13.27
C GLY A 25 0.10 -3.63 12.54
N GLY A 26 0.52 -3.35 11.31
CA GLY A 26 1.55 -4.09 10.58
C GLY A 26 2.95 -3.83 11.14
N LEU A 27 3.93 -4.65 10.71
CA LEU A 27 5.30 -4.60 11.21
C LEU A 27 5.94 -3.22 11.07
N ASP A 28 5.82 -2.59 9.90
CA ASP A 28 6.56 -1.37 9.54
C ASP A 28 6.14 -0.17 10.38
N SER A 29 4.83 0.10 10.45
CA SER A 29 4.29 1.17 11.27
C SER A 29 4.49 0.92 12.76
N SER A 30 4.46 -0.35 13.19
CA SER A 30 4.74 -0.73 14.58
C SER A 30 6.19 -0.46 14.96
N ILE A 31 7.15 -0.80 14.09
CA ILE A 31 8.57 -0.51 14.31
C ILE A 31 8.81 1.00 14.45
N LEU A 32 8.25 1.80 13.54
CA LEU A 32 8.38 3.27 13.62
C LEU A 32 7.76 3.81 14.91
N SER A 33 6.65 3.23 15.36
CA SER A 33 6.00 3.60 16.62
C SER A 33 6.89 3.30 17.84
N ILE A 34 7.49 2.10 17.88
CA ILE A 34 8.39 1.68 18.95
C ILE A 34 9.64 2.57 19.00
N ILE A 35 10.28 2.79 17.85
CA ILE A 35 11.45 3.67 17.72
C ILE A 35 11.11 5.11 18.12
N GLY A 36 9.91 5.57 17.75
CA GLY A 36 9.41 6.92 18.01
C GLY A 36 8.79 7.10 19.41
N LYS A 37 8.87 6.09 20.29
CA LYS A 37 8.31 6.19 21.66
C LYS A 37 8.82 7.45 22.38
N GLY A 38 7.88 8.24 22.89
CA GLY A 38 8.15 9.56 23.50
C GLY A 38 8.20 10.75 22.52
N MET A 39 8.45 10.52 21.22
CA MET A 39 8.39 11.54 20.15
C MET A 39 6.99 11.56 19.50
N LEU A 40 6.49 10.41 19.11
CA LEU A 40 5.17 10.25 18.54
C LEU A 40 4.10 10.43 19.62
N LYS A 41 3.13 11.29 19.34
CA LYS A 41 2.04 11.64 20.28
C LYS A 41 0.71 11.02 19.86
N ASN A 42 0.48 10.90 18.53
CA ASN A 42 -0.77 10.42 17.99
C ASN A 42 -0.54 9.25 17.04
N ALA A 43 -1.48 8.31 17.04
CA ALA A 43 -1.60 7.26 16.07
C ALA A 43 -2.99 7.33 15.41
N ILE A 44 -3.07 7.22 14.10
CA ILE A 44 -4.34 7.17 13.35
C ILE A 44 -4.45 5.78 12.74
N THR A 45 -5.57 5.10 13.00
CA THR A 45 -5.91 3.79 12.43
C THR A 45 -7.29 3.87 11.78
N ILE A 46 -7.37 3.39 10.55
CA ILE A 46 -8.65 3.24 9.84
C ILE A 46 -9.08 1.78 9.92
N ALA A 47 -10.33 1.57 10.27
CA ALA A 47 -10.94 0.26 10.33
C ALA A 47 -12.24 0.25 9.50
N TYR A 48 -12.46 -0.85 8.79
CA TYR A 48 -13.70 -1.13 8.11
C TYR A 48 -14.20 -2.49 8.59
N LYS A 49 -15.41 -2.50 9.20
CA LYS A 49 -15.99 -3.71 9.80
C LYS A 49 -14.99 -4.43 10.73
N ASP A 50 -14.77 -5.71 10.50
CA ASP A 50 -13.91 -6.57 11.32
C ASP A 50 -12.43 -6.45 10.88
N ALA A 51 -11.85 -5.26 10.97
CA ALA A 51 -10.46 -5.00 10.62
C ALA A 51 -9.50 -5.82 11.51
N PRO A 52 -8.86 -6.89 10.99
CA PRO A 52 -8.08 -7.81 11.84
C PRO A 52 -6.80 -7.19 12.42
N ASP A 53 -6.28 -6.16 11.80
CA ASP A 53 -5.07 -5.46 12.26
C ASP A 53 -5.34 -4.44 13.39
N LEU A 54 -6.61 -4.12 13.66
CA LEU A 54 -6.98 -3.10 14.65
C LEU A 54 -6.48 -3.43 16.06
N GLU A 55 -6.56 -4.69 16.49
CA GLU A 55 -6.11 -5.09 17.84
C GLU A 55 -4.58 -4.92 17.98
N TYR A 56 -3.82 -5.20 16.94
CA TYR A 56 -2.37 -4.96 16.94
C TYR A 56 -2.05 -3.46 16.98
N ALA A 57 -2.81 -2.64 16.24
CA ALA A 57 -2.67 -1.19 16.30
C ALA A 57 -2.98 -0.64 17.72
N LYS A 58 -4.04 -1.12 18.34
CA LYS A 58 -4.38 -0.77 19.74
C LYS A 58 -3.26 -1.15 20.72
N PHE A 59 -2.73 -2.37 20.59
CA PHE A 59 -1.62 -2.85 21.40
C PHE A 59 -0.41 -1.91 21.28
N ILE A 60 0.05 -1.61 20.07
CA ILE A 60 1.21 -0.74 19.84
C ILE A 60 0.96 0.69 20.31
N ALA A 61 -0.21 1.26 20.04
CA ALA A 61 -0.54 2.61 20.50
C ALA A 61 -0.46 2.73 22.04
N LYS A 62 -0.94 1.70 22.76
CA LYS A 62 -0.86 1.60 24.22
C LYS A 62 0.59 1.47 24.67
N GLU A 63 1.36 0.52 24.13
CA GLU A 63 2.76 0.30 24.48
C GLU A 63 3.64 1.53 24.26
N CYS A 64 3.34 2.31 23.22
CA CYS A 64 4.06 3.54 22.92
C CYS A 64 3.49 4.79 23.61
N ASN A 65 2.42 4.65 24.41
CA ASN A 65 1.74 5.76 25.10
C ASN A 65 1.29 6.87 24.14
N MET A 66 0.69 6.50 22.99
CA MET A 66 0.16 7.43 22.00
C MET A 66 -1.35 7.61 22.15
N LYS A 67 -1.85 8.83 21.87
CA LYS A 67 -3.28 9.07 21.68
C LYS A 67 -3.71 8.31 20.42
N HIS A 68 -4.57 7.31 20.56
CA HIS A 68 -5.01 6.50 19.43
C HIS A 68 -6.33 7.03 18.87
N ILE A 69 -6.30 7.53 17.66
CA ILE A 69 -7.45 8.01 16.89
C ILE A 69 -7.87 6.87 15.96
N ILE A 70 -8.99 6.22 16.28
CA ILE A 70 -9.55 5.13 15.47
C ILE A 70 -10.73 5.70 14.69
N SER A 71 -10.67 5.63 13.37
CA SER A 71 -11.76 6.05 12.49
C SER A 71 -12.37 4.84 11.79
N ASN A 72 -13.63 4.56 12.13
CA ASN A 72 -14.41 3.54 11.43
C ASN A 72 -15.04 4.15 10.18
N ILE A 73 -14.83 3.48 9.06
CA ILE A 73 -15.46 3.85 7.79
C ILE A 73 -16.59 2.86 7.47
N ASP A 74 -17.65 3.36 6.85
CA ASP A 74 -18.80 2.60 6.41
C ASP A 74 -18.83 2.47 4.87
N ASP A 75 -19.83 1.74 4.37
CA ASP A 75 -20.03 1.48 2.96
C ASP A 75 -20.15 2.78 2.13
N ASN A 76 -20.85 3.80 2.65
CA ASN A 76 -21.02 5.08 1.97
C ASN A 76 -19.70 5.84 1.86
N LYS A 77 -18.90 5.84 2.92
CA LYS A 77 -17.55 6.44 2.90
C LYS A 77 -16.63 5.71 1.92
N VAL A 78 -16.70 4.38 1.85
CA VAL A 78 -15.93 3.60 0.86
C VAL A 78 -16.23 4.06 -0.56
N LEU A 79 -17.51 4.18 -0.93
CA LEU A 79 -17.91 4.63 -2.27
C LEU A 79 -17.51 6.09 -2.54
N THR A 80 -17.70 6.97 -1.56
CA THR A 80 -17.33 8.40 -1.68
C THR A 80 -15.82 8.56 -1.83
N TYR A 81 -15.03 7.88 -1.00
CA TYR A 81 -13.57 7.97 -1.04
C TYR A 81 -13.00 7.34 -2.31
N ALA A 82 -13.59 6.24 -2.81
CA ALA A 82 -13.20 5.65 -4.07
C ALA A 82 -13.31 6.66 -5.23
N ARG A 83 -14.38 7.47 -5.31
CA ARG A 83 -14.53 8.51 -6.33
C ARG A 83 -13.40 9.55 -6.27
N GLU A 84 -13.08 10.04 -5.08
CA GLU A 84 -12.01 11.02 -4.88
C GLU A 84 -10.62 10.41 -5.23
N ILE A 85 -10.37 9.17 -4.84
CA ILE A 85 -9.14 8.47 -5.16
C ILE A 85 -8.99 8.28 -6.67
N ILE A 86 -10.07 7.90 -7.37
CA ILE A 86 -10.06 7.78 -8.84
C ILE A 86 -9.70 9.14 -9.48
N ARG A 87 -10.27 10.24 -8.97
CA ARG A 87 -9.97 11.60 -9.42
C ARG A 87 -8.50 11.97 -9.20
N ILE A 88 -7.95 11.67 -8.01
CA ILE A 88 -6.58 12.05 -7.64
C ILE A 88 -5.54 11.20 -8.36
N MET A 89 -5.77 9.89 -8.42
CA MET A 89 -4.75 8.94 -8.85
C MET A 89 -4.89 8.51 -10.32
N HIS A 90 -5.95 8.89 -10.99
CA HIS A 90 -6.24 8.50 -12.38
C HIS A 90 -6.18 6.96 -12.55
N THR A 91 -6.79 6.23 -11.62
CA THR A 91 -6.82 4.76 -11.58
C THR A 91 -8.24 4.24 -11.41
N PHE A 92 -8.51 3.06 -11.95
CA PHE A 92 -9.69 2.26 -11.63
C PHE A 92 -9.31 0.84 -11.16
N SER A 93 -8.05 0.67 -10.75
CA SER A 93 -7.53 -0.59 -10.16
C SER A 93 -8.16 -0.84 -8.78
N PRO A 94 -8.89 -1.96 -8.57
CA PRO A 94 -9.49 -2.26 -7.28
C PRO A 94 -8.48 -2.30 -6.12
N ILE A 95 -7.32 -2.91 -6.31
CA ILE A 95 -6.28 -3.04 -5.27
C ILE A 95 -5.74 -1.66 -4.89
N GLU A 96 -5.41 -0.82 -5.90
CA GLU A 96 -4.92 0.55 -5.66
C GLU A 96 -5.95 1.39 -4.90
N ILE A 97 -7.22 1.30 -5.29
CA ILE A 97 -8.30 2.07 -4.65
C ILE A 97 -8.52 1.59 -3.21
N ARG A 98 -8.59 0.28 -2.95
CA ARG A 98 -8.77 -0.26 -1.59
C ARG A 98 -7.66 0.20 -0.64
N ASN A 99 -6.39 0.09 -1.06
CA ASN A 99 -5.25 0.57 -0.28
C ASN A 99 -5.30 2.09 -0.08
N SER A 100 -5.64 2.82 -1.12
CA SER A 100 -5.71 4.28 -1.09
C SER A 100 -6.87 4.82 -0.24
N ILE A 101 -7.97 4.07 -0.06
CA ILE A 101 -9.07 4.43 0.86
C ILE A 101 -8.55 4.56 2.30
N VAL A 102 -7.69 3.64 2.75
CA VAL A 102 -7.09 3.69 4.09
C VAL A 102 -6.24 4.96 4.25
N ILE A 103 -5.43 5.26 3.25
CA ILE A 103 -4.55 6.44 3.24
C ILE A 103 -5.39 7.74 3.22
N TYR A 104 -6.34 7.83 2.30
CA TYR A 104 -7.23 8.98 2.15
C TYR A 104 -8.01 9.26 3.44
N ALA A 105 -8.63 8.23 4.02
CA ALA A 105 -9.34 8.33 5.29
C ALA A 105 -8.44 8.78 6.45
N SER A 106 -7.19 8.26 6.52
CA SER A 106 -6.22 8.66 7.55
C SER A 106 -5.85 10.14 7.43
N LEU A 107 -5.64 10.63 6.21
CA LEU A 107 -5.30 12.02 5.96
C LEU A 107 -6.49 12.97 6.22
N LEU A 108 -7.72 12.55 5.90
CA LEU A 108 -8.92 13.28 6.29
C LEU A 108 -9.09 13.38 7.82
N GLU A 109 -8.81 12.27 8.52
CA GLU A 109 -8.89 12.25 9.99
C GLU A 109 -7.78 13.12 10.62
N ALA A 110 -6.59 13.16 10.01
CA ALA A 110 -5.53 14.09 10.40
C ALA A 110 -5.98 15.54 10.27
N LYS A 111 -6.50 15.91 9.09
CA LYS A 111 -6.98 17.26 8.81
C LYS A 111 -8.09 17.68 9.79
N LYS A 112 -9.02 16.80 10.09
CA LYS A 112 -10.10 17.02 11.07
C LYS A 112 -9.56 17.27 12.49
N ASN A 113 -8.43 16.66 12.84
CA ASN A 113 -7.77 16.85 14.14
C ASN A 113 -6.67 17.93 14.11
N SER A 114 -6.61 18.77 13.06
CA SER A 114 -5.59 19.81 12.88
C SER A 114 -4.15 19.25 12.91
N ILE A 115 -3.97 18.06 12.37
CA ILE A 115 -2.67 17.42 12.18
C ILE A 115 -2.21 17.67 10.74
N ASP A 116 -1.09 18.31 10.58
CA ASP A 116 -0.54 18.77 9.31
C ASP A 116 0.55 17.84 8.74
N CYS A 117 0.99 16.85 9.54
CA CYS A 117 2.02 15.91 9.14
C CYS A 117 1.78 14.50 9.70
N ILE A 118 1.91 13.49 8.84
CA ILE A 118 1.79 12.06 9.19
C ILE A 118 3.00 11.26 8.71
N ILE A 119 3.48 10.37 9.56
CA ILE A 119 4.49 9.36 9.22
C ILE A 119 3.78 8.11 8.65
N THR A 120 4.36 7.55 7.57
CA THR A 120 3.92 6.28 6.98
C THR A 120 5.04 5.24 6.98
N GLY A 121 4.66 3.95 6.83
CA GLY A 121 5.59 2.83 6.68
C GLY A 121 6.02 2.56 5.24
N ASP A 122 5.77 3.48 4.32
CA ASP A 122 6.09 3.34 2.90
C ASP A 122 7.58 3.04 2.67
N GLY A 123 7.87 2.16 1.73
CA GLY A 123 9.24 1.77 1.36
C GLY A 123 9.78 0.54 2.09
N ALA A 124 9.23 0.16 3.24
CA ALA A 124 9.74 -0.97 3.99
C ALA A 124 9.59 -2.32 3.26
N ASP A 125 8.51 -2.52 2.51
CA ASP A 125 8.28 -3.73 1.72
C ASP A 125 9.28 -3.86 0.57
N GLU A 126 9.54 -2.78 -0.12
CA GLU A 126 10.45 -2.70 -1.26
C GLU A 126 11.91 -2.89 -0.84
N LEU A 127 12.31 -2.26 0.27
CA LEU A 127 13.68 -2.28 0.75
C LEU A 127 14.08 -3.61 1.42
N PHE A 128 13.15 -4.22 2.14
CA PHE A 128 13.43 -5.37 3.02
C PHE A 128 12.70 -6.65 2.62
N ALA A 129 12.25 -6.76 1.37
CA ALA A 129 11.57 -7.94 0.82
C ALA A 129 10.28 -8.31 1.58
N GLY A 130 9.38 -7.36 1.75
CA GLY A 130 8.16 -7.56 2.53
C GLY A 130 7.01 -8.24 1.78
N TYR A 131 7.02 -8.29 0.47
CA TYR A 131 5.92 -8.87 -0.32
C TYR A 131 5.94 -10.39 -0.31
N ASN A 132 4.79 -11.04 -0.13
CA ASN A 132 4.69 -12.49 -0.05
C ASN A 132 5.21 -13.22 -1.29
N TYR A 133 5.01 -12.66 -2.50
CA TYR A 133 5.51 -13.29 -3.72
C TYR A 133 7.05 -13.38 -3.78
N LEU A 134 7.77 -12.49 -3.10
CA LEU A 134 9.23 -12.51 -3.01
C LEU A 134 9.76 -13.71 -2.24
N LEU A 135 8.93 -14.31 -1.39
CA LEU A 135 9.32 -15.47 -0.58
C LEU A 135 9.49 -16.75 -1.41
N HIS A 136 9.04 -16.77 -2.66
CA HIS A 136 9.18 -17.92 -3.57
C HIS A 136 10.45 -17.84 -4.43
N PHE A 137 11.16 -16.71 -4.40
CA PHE A 137 12.38 -16.51 -5.20
C PHE A 137 13.61 -17.10 -4.50
N ASP A 138 14.57 -17.60 -5.28
CA ASP A 138 15.93 -17.79 -4.80
C ASP A 138 16.61 -16.43 -4.54
N TYR A 139 17.82 -16.44 -3.96
CA TYR A 139 18.47 -15.19 -3.58
C TYR A 139 18.91 -14.33 -4.78
N GLU A 140 19.27 -14.95 -5.91
CA GLU A 140 19.64 -14.21 -7.12
C GLU A 140 18.43 -13.50 -7.75
N GLN A 141 17.32 -14.24 -7.89
CA GLN A 141 16.05 -13.69 -8.37
C GLN A 141 15.53 -12.59 -7.45
N LEU A 142 15.62 -12.81 -6.13
CA LEU A 142 15.19 -11.85 -5.12
C LEU A 142 16.00 -10.54 -5.20
N SER A 143 17.33 -10.63 -5.37
CA SER A 143 18.20 -9.46 -5.51
C SER A 143 17.80 -8.62 -6.72
N LYS A 144 17.65 -9.27 -7.89
CA LYS A 144 17.23 -8.60 -9.13
C LYS A 144 15.86 -7.95 -9.00
N GLU A 145 14.91 -8.62 -8.33
CA GLU A 145 13.57 -8.10 -8.14
C GLU A 145 13.54 -6.91 -7.17
N LEU A 146 14.33 -6.94 -6.08
CA LEU A 146 14.46 -5.79 -5.19
C LEU A 146 15.08 -4.57 -5.89
N GLU A 147 16.08 -4.75 -6.73
CA GLU A 147 16.65 -3.68 -7.55
C GLU A 147 15.60 -3.10 -8.51
N ARG A 148 14.76 -3.95 -9.10
CA ARG A 148 13.65 -3.51 -9.96
C ARG A 148 12.61 -2.72 -9.17
N LEU A 149 12.20 -3.21 -7.99
CA LEU A 149 11.22 -2.54 -7.12
C LEU A 149 11.69 -1.14 -6.72
N LEU A 150 12.96 -0.98 -6.37
CA LEU A 150 13.53 0.33 -6.04
C LEU A 150 13.43 1.36 -7.17
N LYS A 151 13.46 0.90 -8.43
CA LYS A 151 13.35 1.79 -9.60
C LYS A 151 11.90 2.20 -9.91
N ILE A 152 10.94 1.33 -9.60
CA ILE A 152 9.54 1.50 -10.01
C ILE A 152 8.59 1.84 -8.85
N MET A 153 9.10 1.84 -7.59
CA MET A 153 8.25 2.11 -6.42
C MET A 153 7.60 3.49 -6.53
N SER A 154 6.34 3.52 -6.18
CA SER A 154 5.57 4.75 -6.05
C SER A 154 4.45 4.50 -5.04
N PHE A 155 4.10 5.52 -4.29
CA PHE A 155 3.20 5.40 -3.16
C PHE A 155 2.00 6.32 -3.34
N SER A 156 0.81 5.79 -3.18
CA SER A 156 -0.44 6.56 -3.28
C SER A 156 -0.57 7.64 -2.20
N SER A 157 0.19 7.50 -1.11
CA SER A 157 0.27 8.50 -0.05
C SER A 157 0.68 9.89 -0.58
N ILE A 158 1.58 9.96 -1.57
CA ILE A 158 2.11 11.23 -2.10
C ILE A 158 1.03 12.03 -2.87
N PRO A 159 0.39 11.52 -3.95
CA PRO A 159 -0.63 12.30 -4.65
C PRO A 159 -1.83 12.64 -3.74
N ILE A 160 -2.22 11.74 -2.83
CA ILE A 160 -3.34 11.98 -1.92
C ILE A 160 -2.98 13.06 -0.89
N SER A 161 -1.76 13.05 -0.33
CA SER A 161 -1.30 14.06 0.62
C SER A 161 -1.22 15.45 0.00
N ASN A 162 -0.77 15.52 -1.26
CA ASN A 162 -0.71 16.78 -2.01
C ASN A 162 -2.12 17.37 -2.23
N ASP A 163 -3.10 16.54 -2.60
CA ASP A 163 -4.49 16.98 -2.79
C ASP A 163 -5.15 17.44 -1.48
N LEU A 164 -4.87 16.75 -0.38
CA LEU A 164 -5.44 17.07 0.93
C LEU A 164 -4.63 18.12 1.73
N HIS A 165 -3.45 18.52 1.24
CA HIS A 165 -2.53 19.45 1.91
C HIS A 165 -2.14 19.00 3.32
N VAL A 166 -1.86 17.69 3.50
CA VAL A 166 -1.31 17.11 4.72
C VAL A 166 0.05 16.49 4.39
N ARG A 167 1.11 16.94 5.00
CA ARG A 167 2.47 16.45 4.72
C ARG A 167 2.64 14.98 5.10
N ILE A 168 3.31 14.22 4.25
CA ILE A 168 3.73 12.84 4.51
C ILE A 168 5.21 12.81 4.82
N SER A 169 5.58 12.09 5.87
CA SER A 169 6.95 11.70 6.22
C SER A 169 7.12 10.21 5.99
N GLN A 170 8.19 9.82 5.31
CA GLN A 170 8.46 8.45 4.87
C GLN A 170 9.86 8.01 5.33
N PRO A 171 10.08 7.71 6.62
CA PRO A 171 11.40 7.45 7.19
C PRO A 171 12.17 6.34 6.50
N TYR A 172 11.49 5.29 6.03
CA TYR A 172 12.15 4.19 5.29
C TYR A 172 12.71 4.64 3.93
N LEU A 173 12.22 5.72 3.35
CA LEU A 173 12.66 6.25 2.05
C LEU A 173 13.74 7.32 2.15
N SER A 174 14.29 7.54 3.35
CA SER A 174 15.46 8.42 3.49
C SER A 174 16.68 7.81 2.78
N ASN A 175 17.55 8.66 2.24
CA ASN A 175 18.75 8.20 1.54
C ASN A 175 19.62 7.29 2.42
N GLU A 176 19.76 7.63 3.72
CA GLU A 176 20.54 6.83 4.67
C GLU A 176 19.97 5.41 4.85
N ILE A 177 18.63 5.26 4.91
CA ILE A 177 17.99 3.94 5.01
C ILE A 177 18.06 3.17 3.70
N ILE A 178 17.88 3.82 2.56
CA ILE A 178 18.01 3.18 1.24
C ILE A 178 19.42 2.60 1.08
N GLU A 179 20.46 3.38 1.37
CA GLU A 179 21.86 2.90 1.26
C GLU A 179 22.17 1.81 2.29
N LEU A 180 21.66 1.94 3.51
CA LEU A 180 21.80 0.87 4.50
C LEU A 180 21.10 -0.40 4.01
N ALA A 181 19.86 -0.31 3.51
CA ALA A 181 19.12 -1.46 3.01
C ALA A 181 19.82 -2.15 1.83
N LYS A 182 20.43 -1.38 0.91
CA LYS A 182 21.24 -1.94 -0.18
C LYS A 182 22.46 -2.71 0.33
N SER A 183 23.09 -2.25 1.42
CA SER A 183 24.26 -2.90 2.01
C SER A 183 23.95 -4.17 2.82
N ILE A 184 22.68 -4.40 3.16
CA ILE A 184 22.25 -5.59 3.92
C ILE A 184 22.26 -6.83 3.04
N PRO A 185 22.97 -7.91 3.44
CA PRO A 185 22.94 -9.19 2.73
C PRO A 185 21.51 -9.70 2.53
N ILE A 186 21.28 -10.33 1.37
CA ILE A 186 19.95 -10.79 0.98
C ILE A 186 19.36 -11.80 1.95
N GLU A 187 20.22 -12.64 2.58
CA GLU A 187 19.86 -13.65 3.58
C GLU A 187 19.33 -13.04 4.88
N LEU A 188 19.63 -11.77 5.11
CA LEU A 188 19.06 -11.01 6.22
C LEU A 188 17.77 -10.28 5.86
N LYS A 189 17.39 -10.26 4.60
CA LYS A 189 16.09 -9.73 4.15
C LYS A 189 15.01 -10.81 4.12
N VAL A 190 15.38 -12.03 3.69
CA VAL A 190 14.48 -13.20 3.68
C VAL A 190 15.17 -14.38 4.36
N ARG A 191 14.48 -15.00 5.30
CA ARG A 191 15.00 -16.17 6.03
C ARG A 191 13.88 -17.14 6.40
N GLU A 192 14.25 -18.43 6.46
CA GLU A 192 13.41 -19.47 7.04
C GLU A 192 13.60 -19.54 8.55
N TYR A 193 12.50 -19.59 9.29
CA TYR A 193 12.47 -19.73 10.73
C TYR A 193 11.28 -20.62 11.13
N ASN A 194 11.54 -21.70 11.85
CA ASN A 194 10.53 -22.69 12.25
C ASN A 194 9.69 -23.23 11.07
N GLY A 195 10.33 -23.51 9.94
CA GLY A 195 9.66 -24.03 8.72
C GLY A 195 8.83 -23.00 7.95
N VAL A 196 8.87 -21.72 8.36
CA VAL A 196 8.21 -20.62 7.67
C VAL A 196 9.24 -19.65 7.13
N ARG A 197 9.07 -19.25 5.87
CA ARG A 197 9.92 -18.24 5.24
C ARG A 197 9.36 -16.85 5.47
N PHE A 198 10.17 -15.97 6.06
CA PHE A 198 9.81 -14.60 6.41
C PHE A 198 10.58 -13.58 5.58
N GLY A 199 9.88 -12.61 5.01
CA GLY A 199 10.46 -11.37 4.55
C GLY A 199 10.70 -10.39 5.69
N LYS A 200 11.44 -9.32 5.42
CA LYS A 200 11.83 -8.30 6.43
C LYS A 200 12.57 -8.93 7.62
N TRP A 201 13.32 -9.99 7.40
CA TRP A 201 13.92 -10.76 8.48
C TRP A 201 14.73 -9.90 9.45
N ILE A 202 15.58 -9.00 8.92
CA ILE A 202 16.38 -8.10 9.77
C ILE A 202 15.51 -7.22 10.66
N LEU A 203 14.39 -6.70 10.15
CA LEU A 203 13.45 -5.91 10.92
C LEU A 203 12.82 -6.74 12.04
N ARG A 204 12.40 -7.97 11.73
CA ARG A 204 11.81 -8.91 12.71
C ARG A 204 12.82 -9.29 13.79
N GLU A 205 14.05 -9.57 13.42
CA GLU A 205 15.11 -9.92 14.36
C GLU A 205 15.50 -8.75 15.28
N CYS A 206 15.53 -7.53 14.74
CA CYS A 206 15.83 -6.32 15.54
C CYS A 206 14.74 -5.98 16.56
N PHE A 207 13.50 -6.39 16.32
CA PHE A 207 12.35 -6.10 17.17
C PHE A 207 11.68 -7.37 17.72
N LYS A 208 12.43 -8.47 17.83
CA LYS A 208 11.94 -9.79 18.28
C LYS A 208 11.38 -9.82 19.71
N GLU A 209 11.70 -8.85 20.54
CA GLU A 209 11.11 -8.67 21.86
C GLU A 209 9.58 -8.41 21.79
N PHE A 210 9.12 -7.80 20.70
CA PHE A 210 7.70 -7.62 20.38
C PHE A 210 7.20 -8.78 19.53
N ARG A 211 7.27 -10.02 20.03
CA ARG A 211 7.01 -11.27 19.29
C ARG A 211 5.68 -11.28 18.54
N GLU A 212 4.64 -10.73 19.14
CA GLU A 212 3.28 -10.65 18.57
C GLU A 212 3.25 -9.85 17.27
N ILE A 213 4.12 -8.85 17.12
CA ILE A 213 4.27 -8.04 15.90
C ILE A 213 5.35 -8.63 15.01
N ALA A 214 6.52 -8.98 15.59
CA ALA A 214 7.70 -9.37 14.81
C ALA A 214 7.48 -10.66 14.01
N PHE A 215 6.78 -11.65 14.54
CA PHE A 215 6.62 -12.96 13.89
C PHE A 215 5.19 -13.27 13.44
N ARG A 216 4.31 -12.27 13.42
CA ARG A 216 2.99 -12.44 12.81
C ARG A 216 3.08 -12.61 11.29
N LYS A 217 2.10 -13.31 10.72
CA LYS A 217 1.93 -13.39 9.26
C LYS A 217 1.63 -12.00 8.71
N LYS A 218 2.30 -11.64 7.62
CA LYS A 218 1.99 -10.38 6.91
C LYS A 218 0.59 -10.44 6.32
N MET A 219 -0.15 -9.36 6.53
CA MET A 219 -1.39 -9.06 5.83
C MET A 219 -1.18 -7.84 4.93
N ALA A 220 -1.82 -7.82 3.77
CA ALA A 220 -1.86 -6.63 2.92
C ALA A 220 -2.71 -5.54 3.60
N MET A 221 -2.53 -4.28 3.21
CA MET A 221 -3.21 -3.15 3.85
C MET A 221 -4.74 -3.26 3.75
N GLU A 222 -5.25 -3.67 2.58
CA GLU A 222 -6.68 -3.90 2.36
C GLU A 222 -7.24 -5.08 3.17
N GLU A 223 -6.42 -6.10 3.44
CA GLU A 223 -6.81 -7.23 4.29
C GLU A 223 -6.85 -6.79 5.76
N GLY A 224 -5.76 -6.19 6.24
CA GLY A 224 -5.63 -5.74 7.63
C GLY A 224 -6.66 -4.71 8.06
N SER A 225 -7.05 -3.82 7.15
CA SER A 225 -8.09 -2.81 7.38
C SER A 225 -9.52 -3.33 7.22
N GLY A 226 -9.72 -4.56 6.70
CA GLY A 226 -11.02 -5.16 6.41
C GLY A 226 -11.58 -4.85 5.02
N LEU A 227 -10.90 -4.01 4.22
CA LEU A 227 -11.38 -3.59 2.88
C LEU A 227 -11.26 -4.66 1.80
N SER A 228 -10.60 -5.79 2.04
CA SER A 228 -10.57 -6.91 1.08
C SER A 228 -11.96 -7.51 0.80
N ASN A 229 -12.88 -7.38 1.75
CA ASN A 229 -14.21 -8.00 1.72
C ASN A 229 -15.33 -7.07 1.22
N ILE A 230 -15.01 -6.02 0.43
CA ILE A 230 -16.02 -5.06 -0.03
C ILE A 230 -16.79 -5.50 -1.30
N SER A 231 -16.52 -6.68 -1.86
CA SER A 231 -17.17 -7.16 -3.09
C SER A 231 -18.70 -7.18 -2.99
N TYR A 232 -19.26 -7.54 -1.84
CA TYR A 232 -20.72 -7.57 -1.62
C TYR A 232 -21.41 -6.21 -1.85
N LEU A 233 -20.69 -5.07 -1.67
CA LEU A 233 -21.22 -3.74 -1.98
C LEU A 233 -21.57 -3.63 -3.46
N PHE A 234 -20.67 -4.12 -4.30
CA PHE A 234 -20.82 -4.02 -5.75
C PHE A 234 -21.78 -5.08 -6.29
N ASP A 235 -21.91 -6.23 -5.60
CA ASP A 235 -22.95 -7.22 -5.89
C ASP A 235 -24.36 -6.69 -5.62
N ALA A 236 -24.51 -5.82 -4.62
CA ALA A 236 -25.79 -5.15 -4.33
C ALA A 236 -26.11 -4.00 -5.30
N ILE A 237 -25.11 -3.36 -5.90
CA ILE A 237 -25.27 -2.20 -6.80
C ILE A 237 -25.43 -2.67 -8.26
N ILE A 238 -24.75 -3.74 -8.67
CA ILE A 238 -24.68 -4.20 -10.06
C ILE A 238 -25.11 -5.67 -10.12
N ASP A 239 -26.21 -5.96 -10.80
CA ASP A 239 -26.64 -7.33 -11.06
C ASP A 239 -25.78 -8.00 -12.14
N ASP A 240 -25.87 -9.35 -12.24
CA ASP A 240 -25.02 -10.12 -13.16
C ASP A 240 -25.32 -9.84 -14.63
N LEU A 241 -26.58 -9.55 -14.98
CA LEU A 241 -26.96 -9.25 -16.35
C LEU A 241 -26.34 -7.92 -16.80
N THR A 242 -26.49 -6.88 -15.98
CA THR A 242 -25.87 -5.56 -16.20
C THR A 242 -24.35 -5.68 -16.30
N TYR A 243 -23.71 -6.44 -15.38
CA TYR A 243 -22.25 -6.66 -15.40
C TYR A 243 -21.80 -7.30 -16.71
N ASN A 244 -22.47 -8.37 -17.16
CA ASN A 244 -22.10 -9.10 -18.38
C ASN A 244 -22.30 -8.24 -19.64
N MET A 245 -23.42 -7.53 -19.73
CA MET A 245 -23.72 -6.66 -20.88
C MET A 245 -22.77 -5.48 -20.98
N GLU A 246 -22.58 -4.74 -19.89
CA GLU A 246 -21.71 -3.55 -19.87
C GLU A 246 -20.24 -3.93 -20.08
N SER A 247 -19.75 -4.99 -19.42
CA SER A 247 -18.36 -5.43 -19.56
C SER A 247 -18.03 -5.85 -20.99
N LYS A 248 -18.97 -6.53 -21.67
CA LYS A 248 -18.84 -6.91 -23.08
C LYS A 248 -18.81 -5.67 -23.97
N SER A 249 -19.77 -4.77 -23.79
CA SER A 249 -19.86 -3.52 -24.57
C SER A 249 -18.61 -2.64 -24.39
N ILE A 250 -18.10 -2.51 -23.17
CA ILE A 250 -16.87 -1.77 -22.87
C ILE A 250 -15.68 -2.40 -23.61
N TYR A 251 -15.56 -3.72 -23.58
CA TYR A 251 -14.46 -4.39 -24.25
C TYR A 251 -14.53 -4.23 -25.79
N GLU A 252 -15.73 -4.32 -26.38
CA GLU A 252 -15.93 -4.18 -27.83
C GLU A 252 -15.63 -2.76 -28.31
N ASN A 253 -16.05 -1.73 -27.58
CA ASN A 253 -15.96 -0.33 -27.99
C ASN A 253 -14.69 0.39 -27.51
N GLU A 254 -14.16 0.02 -26.34
CA GLU A 254 -13.09 0.78 -25.66
C GLU A 254 -11.83 -0.06 -25.40
N ARG A 255 -11.90 -1.39 -25.69
CA ARG A 255 -10.80 -2.35 -25.46
C ARG A 255 -10.33 -2.43 -24.00
N VAL A 256 -11.21 -2.12 -23.07
CA VAL A 256 -10.94 -2.22 -21.63
C VAL A 256 -11.55 -3.51 -21.08
N LYS A 257 -10.71 -4.35 -20.48
CA LYS A 257 -11.12 -5.62 -19.89
C LYS A 257 -11.57 -5.41 -18.44
N ILE A 258 -12.86 -5.54 -18.20
CA ILE A 258 -13.45 -5.50 -16.86
C ILE A 258 -13.41 -6.88 -16.22
N ARG A 259 -13.00 -6.99 -14.93
CA ARG A 259 -12.74 -8.28 -14.26
C ARG A 259 -13.68 -8.59 -13.10
N SER A 260 -14.41 -7.58 -12.59
CA SER A 260 -15.38 -7.73 -11.49
C SER A 260 -16.38 -6.60 -11.50
N LYS A 261 -17.47 -6.72 -10.74
CA LYS A 261 -18.46 -5.64 -10.55
C LYS A 261 -17.84 -4.41 -9.89
N GLU A 262 -16.95 -4.60 -8.91
CA GLU A 262 -16.15 -3.52 -8.33
C GLU A 262 -15.32 -2.78 -9.40
N HIS A 263 -14.63 -3.53 -10.25
CA HIS A 263 -13.83 -2.98 -11.34
C HIS A 263 -14.70 -2.21 -12.33
N LEU A 264 -15.91 -2.72 -12.65
CA LEU A 264 -16.88 -2.03 -13.48
C LEU A 264 -17.34 -0.72 -12.84
N TYR A 265 -17.67 -0.73 -11.56
CA TYR A 265 -18.09 0.45 -10.81
C TYR A 265 -17.02 1.55 -10.86
N TYR A 266 -15.77 1.20 -10.58
CA TYR A 266 -14.65 2.15 -10.62
C TYR A 266 -14.35 2.63 -12.04
N TYR A 267 -14.44 1.74 -13.03
CA TYR A 267 -14.27 2.13 -14.41
C TYR A 267 -15.35 3.11 -14.88
N LYS A 268 -16.59 2.95 -14.49
CA LYS A 268 -17.69 3.90 -14.82
C LYS A 268 -17.38 5.30 -14.28
N ILE A 269 -16.88 5.40 -13.05
CA ILE A 269 -16.43 6.68 -12.46
C ILE A 269 -15.22 7.24 -13.22
N PHE A 270 -14.22 6.41 -13.49
CA PHE A 270 -13.04 6.81 -14.24
C PHE A 270 -13.41 7.36 -15.63
N ARG A 271 -14.30 6.65 -16.34
CA ARG A 271 -14.77 7.04 -17.66
C ARG A 271 -15.58 8.36 -17.62
N GLU A 272 -16.38 8.56 -16.61
CA GLU A 272 -17.11 9.82 -16.38
C GLU A 272 -16.15 11.01 -16.21
N LEU A 273 -15.07 10.83 -15.46
CA LEU A 273 -14.12 11.89 -15.13
C LEU A 273 -13.10 12.16 -16.28
N PHE A 274 -12.66 11.12 -16.98
CA PHE A 274 -11.50 11.20 -17.88
C PHE A 274 -11.75 10.67 -19.31
N GLY A 275 -12.89 10.03 -19.55
CA GLY A 275 -13.12 9.22 -20.74
C GLY A 275 -12.44 7.86 -20.65
N ALA A 276 -12.46 7.11 -21.77
CA ALA A 276 -11.72 5.84 -21.86
C ALA A 276 -10.20 6.09 -21.74
N PRO A 277 -9.43 5.11 -21.22
CA PRO A 277 -7.98 5.26 -21.16
C PRO A 277 -7.38 5.60 -22.53
N LYS A 278 -6.53 6.61 -22.57
CA LYS A 278 -5.85 7.05 -23.79
C LYS A 278 -4.44 6.51 -23.81
N TYR A 279 -3.98 6.11 -24.98
CA TYR A 279 -2.60 5.71 -25.19
C TYR A 279 -1.84 6.75 -26.03
N ASN A 280 -0.56 6.88 -25.74
CA ASN A 280 0.33 7.59 -26.65
C ASN A 280 0.60 6.68 -27.85
N ASN A 281 0.67 7.24 -29.05
CA ASN A 281 0.87 6.50 -30.30
C ASN A 281 2.20 5.75 -30.38
N LYS A 282 3.05 5.81 -29.35
CA LYS A 282 4.35 5.12 -29.26
C LYS A 282 4.61 4.66 -27.83
N GLY A 283 5.24 3.49 -27.69
CA GLY A 283 5.69 2.97 -26.40
C GLY A 283 5.01 1.69 -25.96
N PHE A 284 5.11 1.39 -24.68
CA PHE A 284 4.54 0.17 -24.10
C PHE A 284 3.13 0.43 -23.57
N LEU A 285 2.20 -0.48 -23.90
CA LEU A 285 0.80 -0.41 -23.48
C LEU A 285 0.40 -1.59 -22.64
N CYS A 286 -0.54 -1.35 -21.73
CA CYS A 286 -1.25 -2.41 -21.01
C CYS A 286 -2.15 -3.19 -21.98
N PRO A 287 -2.06 -4.53 -22.04
CA PRO A 287 -2.91 -5.35 -22.92
C PRO A 287 -4.40 -5.31 -22.53
N ASP A 288 -4.73 -4.92 -21.31
CA ASP A 288 -6.08 -5.00 -20.76
C ASP A 288 -6.85 -3.66 -20.78
N CYS A 289 -6.15 -2.52 -20.91
CA CYS A 289 -6.82 -1.20 -20.94
C CYS A 289 -6.16 -0.19 -21.89
N LEU A 290 -5.09 -0.58 -22.58
CA LEU A 290 -4.33 0.25 -23.52
C LEU A 290 -3.69 1.51 -22.92
N SER A 291 -3.69 1.68 -21.60
CA SER A 291 -2.94 2.77 -20.95
C SER A 291 -1.45 2.62 -21.21
N SER A 292 -0.75 3.74 -21.37
CA SER A 292 0.72 3.76 -21.42
C SER A 292 1.32 3.23 -20.12
N ILE A 293 2.35 2.38 -20.24
CA ILE A 293 3.08 1.80 -19.12
C ILE A 293 4.58 1.82 -19.42
N GLU A 294 5.41 1.71 -18.40
CA GLU A 294 6.84 1.57 -18.59
C GLU A 294 7.22 0.11 -18.91
N ARG A 295 8.33 -0.09 -19.62
CA ARG A 295 8.78 -1.42 -20.09
C ARG A 295 8.89 -2.47 -18.97
N ASP A 296 9.38 -2.05 -17.81
CA ASP A 296 9.70 -2.97 -16.70
C ASP A 296 8.50 -3.23 -15.77
N PHE A 297 7.35 -2.62 -16.06
CA PHE A 297 6.14 -2.82 -15.27
C PHE A 297 5.46 -4.14 -15.63
N ARG A 298 5.20 -4.93 -14.59
CA ARG A 298 4.38 -6.16 -14.68
C ARG A 298 2.96 -5.97 -14.15
N PHE A 299 2.66 -4.76 -13.71
CA PHE A 299 1.39 -4.34 -13.13
C PHE A 299 0.93 -3.03 -13.76
N CYS A 300 -0.32 -2.95 -14.16
CA CYS A 300 -0.90 -1.72 -14.67
C CYS A 300 -1.53 -0.90 -13.55
N LYS A 301 -0.95 0.24 -13.20
CA LYS A 301 -1.49 1.14 -12.16
C LYS A 301 -2.86 1.70 -12.51
N VAL A 302 -3.23 1.80 -13.79
CA VAL A 302 -4.51 2.35 -14.23
C VAL A 302 -5.65 1.35 -14.05
N CYS A 303 -5.49 0.10 -14.53
CA CYS A 303 -6.58 -0.90 -14.47
C CYS A 303 -6.34 -2.05 -13.49
N GLY A 304 -5.17 -2.14 -12.86
CA GLY A 304 -4.86 -3.22 -11.92
C GLY A 304 -4.53 -4.57 -12.57
N ALA A 305 -4.27 -4.61 -13.88
CA ALA A 305 -3.88 -5.87 -14.54
C ALA A 305 -2.53 -6.37 -14.03
N PHE A 306 -2.46 -7.67 -13.65
CA PHE A 306 -1.25 -8.36 -13.19
C PHE A 306 -1.38 -9.89 -13.36
N PRO A 307 -0.32 -10.63 -13.74
CA PRO A 307 0.87 -10.08 -14.40
C PRO A 307 0.55 -9.65 -15.84
N ILE A 308 1.19 -8.59 -16.31
CA ILE A 308 1.05 -8.17 -17.71
C ILE A 308 2.35 -8.37 -18.49
N LYS A 309 2.18 -8.61 -19.81
CA LYS A 309 3.26 -8.50 -20.80
C LYS A 309 2.93 -7.28 -21.66
N PRO A 310 3.67 -6.17 -21.50
CA PRO A 310 3.42 -4.95 -22.25
C PRO A 310 3.42 -5.18 -23.77
N ILE A 311 2.51 -4.51 -24.47
CA ILE A 311 2.47 -4.47 -25.94
C ILE A 311 3.28 -3.25 -26.37
N TYR A 312 4.23 -3.44 -27.31
CA TYR A 312 5.00 -2.33 -27.88
C TYR A 312 4.35 -1.86 -29.17
N ILE A 313 4.12 -0.55 -29.27
CA ILE A 313 3.65 0.12 -30.52
C ILE A 313 4.77 1.03 -31.01
N CYS A 314 5.15 0.86 -32.29
CA CYS A 314 6.18 1.62 -32.98
C CYS A 314 5.74 3.05 -33.32
#